data_d90aec791d056f3e251d8d291eaead9a
#
_entry.id   d90aec791d056f3e251d8d291eaead9a
#
_cell.length_a   1.000
_cell.length_b   1.000
_cell.length_c   1.000
_cell.angle_alpha   90.00
_cell.angle_beta   90.00
_cell.angle_gamma   90.00
#
_symmetry.space_group_name_H-M   'P 1'
#
loop_
_entity.id
_entity.type
_entity.pdbx_description
1 polymer ?
#
loop_
_entity_poly.entity_id
_entity_poly.type
_entity_poly.pdbx_seq_one_letter_code
_entity_poly.pdbx_strand_id
1 'polypeptide(L)'
;MKKVVKNKGGRPTDYLKVYDAQATKLGLLGYTDKEMAAFFCVTERTLNVWKLKHPTFVHALKAGKEVADMEVTASLYQRAKGYQHTETKVFNNQGEILTHDVIRKYPPDPISIQYWL
;
A
#
# COMPACT_ATOMS: atom_id res chain seq x y z
N MET A 1 -17.84 -42.74 -5.87
CA MET A 1 -17.44 -42.41 -7.25
C MET A 1 -16.59 -41.17 -7.29
N LYS A 2 -15.37 -41.26 -7.77
CA LYS A 2 -14.55 -40.10 -8.01
C LYS A 2 -15.09 -39.37 -9.23
N LYS A 3 -15.49 -38.10 -9.07
CA LYS A 3 -15.82 -37.26 -10.21
C LYS A 3 -14.56 -37.04 -11.02
N VAL A 4 -14.58 -37.50 -12.26
CA VAL A 4 -13.52 -37.17 -13.20
C VAL A 4 -13.65 -35.70 -13.54
N VAL A 5 -12.69 -34.90 -13.09
CA VAL A 5 -12.59 -33.50 -13.49
C VAL A 5 -12.13 -33.48 -14.94
N LYS A 6 -13.06 -33.17 -15.87
CA LYS A 6 -12.68 -32.97 -17.26
C LYS A 6 -11.71 -31.79 -17.32
N ASN A 7 -10.49 -32.05 -17.70
CA ASN A 7 -9.56 -30.98 -18.06
C ASN A 7 -10.19 -30.17 -19.19
N LYS A 8 -10.67 -28.99 -18.88
CA LYS A 8 -10.99 -28.00 -19.91
C LYS A 8 -9.66 -27.66 -20.58
N GLY A 9 -9.53 -27.97 -21.88
CA GLY A 9 -8.31 -27.71 -22.62
C GLY A 9 -7.79 -26.31 -22.41
N GLY A 10 -6.48 -26.16 -22.21
CA GLY A 10 -5.80 -24.92 -21.99
C GLY A 10 -4.63 -25.09 -21.02
N ARG A 11 -3.74 -24.13 -21.01
CA ARG A 11 -2.62 -24.11 -20.07
C ARG A 11 -3.12 -23.98 -18.64
N PRO A 12 -2.61 -24.79 -17.68
CA PRO A 12 -2.94 -24.62 -16.26
C PRO A 12 -2.64 -23.20 -15.79
N THR A 13 -3.49 -22.65 -14.93
CA THR A 13 -3.25 -21.34 -14.34
C THR A 13 -2.06 -21.37 -13.37
N ASP A 14 -1.23 -20.35 -13.41
CA ASP A 14 -0.14 -20.16 -12.47
C ASP A 14 -0.64 -19.56 -11.12
N TYR A 15 -1.93 -19.30 -11.01
CA TYR A 15 -2.52 -18.72 -9.80
C TYR A 15 -2.56 -19.72 -8.64
N LEU A 16 -2.12 -19.27 -7.46
CA LEU A 16 -2.20 -20.02 -6.21
C LEU A 16 -3.05 -19.24 -5.20
N LYS A 17 -3.87 -19.97 -4.43
CA LYS A 17 -4.75 -19.34 -3.43
C LYS A 17 -3.99 -18.52 -2.37
N VAL A 18 -2.76 -18.88 -2.05
CA VAL A 18 -1.89 -18.12 -1.15
C VAL A 18 -1.61 -16.70 -1.64
N TYR A 19 -1.76 -16.45 -2.93
CA TYR A 19 -1.58 -15.13 -3.52
C TYR A 19 -2.60 -14.11 -3.03
N ASP A 20 -3.78 -14.54 -2.57
CA ASP A 20 -4.77 -13.65 -1.98
C ASP A 20 -4.21 -12.91 -0.75
N ALA A 21 -3.61 -13.64 0.18
CA ALA A 21 -2.99 -13.04 1.36
C ALA A 21 -1.80 -12.16 0.99
N GLN A 22 -1.00 -12.57 0.02
CA GLN A 22 0.12 -11.78 -0.48
C GLN A 22 -0.36 -10.49 -1.17
N ALA A 23 -1.46 -10.56 -1.93
CA ALA A 23 -2.05 -9.41 -2.59
C ALA A 23 -2.51 -8.34 -1.58
N THR A 24 -3.08 -8.74 -0.45
CA THR A 24 -3.43 -7.81 0.63
C THR A 24 -2.21 -7.05 1.13
N LYS A 25 -1.12 -7.75 1.38
CA LYS A 25 0.14 -7.14 1.84
C LYS A 25 0.74 -6.19 0.80
N LEU A 26 0.73 -6.58 -0.47
CA LEU A 26 1.24 -5.75 -1.55
C LEU A 26 0.38 -4.50 -1.77
N GLY A 27 -0.94 -4.63 -1.66
CA GLY A 27 -1.86 -3.50 -1.69
C GLY A 27 -1.62 -2.52 -0.55
N LEU A 28 -1.37 -3.03 0.65
CA LEU A 28 -1.02 -2.24 1.83
C LEU A 28 0.29 -1.46 1.65
N LEU A 29 1.26 -2.05 0.95
CA LEU A 29 2.53 -1.40 0.60
C LEU A 29 2.42 -0.40 -0.56
N GLY A 30 1.26 -0.31 -1.20
CA GLY A 30 1.03 0.62 -2.29
C GLY A 30 1.62 0.19 -3.64
N TYR A 31 1.82 -1.10 -3.84
CA TYR A 31 2.38 -1.61 -5.10
C TYR A 31 1.45 -1.33 -6.28
N THR A 32 2.05 -0.92 -7.39
CA THR A 32 1.35 -0.80 -8.68
C THR A 32 1.14 -2.17 -9.32
N ASP A 33 0.28 -2.25 -10.32
CA ASP A 33 0.04 -3.50 -11.07
C ASP A 33 1.32 -4.04 -11.69
N LYS A 34 2.19 -3.16 -12.18
CA LYS A 34 3.49 -3.54 -12.74
C LYS A 34 4.41 -4.16 -11.70
N GLU A 35 4.46 -3.57 -10.50
CA GLU A 35 5.26 -4.09 -9.38
C GLU A 35 4.71 -5.42 -8.87
N MET A 36 3.39 -5.56 -8.79
CA MET A 36 2.73 -6.81 -8.40
C MET A 36 3.01 -7.93 -9.41
N ALA A 37 2.91 -7.62 -10.70
CA ALA A 37 3.23 -8.59 -11.75
C ALA A 37 4.67 -9.06 -11.64
N ALA A 38 5.61 -8.16 -11.37
CA ALA A 38 7.00 -8.51 -11.14
C ALA A 38 7.17 -9.39 -9.89
N PHE A 39 6.46 -9.09 -8.81
CA PHE A 39 6.49 -9.89 -7.59
C PHE A 39 6.03 -11.33 -7.82
N PHE A 40 4.94 -11.52 -8.55
CA PHE A 40 4.40 -12.83 -8.87
C PHE A 40 5.09 -13.50 -10.07
N CYS A 41 6.08 -12.85 -10.67
CA CYS A 41 6.79 -13.33 -11.86
C CYS A 41 5.86 -13.63 -13.06
N VAL A 42 4.90 -12.75 -13.25
CA VAL A 42 3.93 -12.82 -14.37
C VAL A 42 3.87 -11.50 -15.11
N THR A 43 3.19 -11.48 -16.24
CA THR A 43 2.91 -10.25 -16.98
C THR A 43 1.72 -9.51 -16.37
N GLU A 44 1.62 -8.21 -16.62
CA GLU A 44 0.45 -7.42 -16.20
C GLU A 44 -0.85 -7.96 -16.79
N ARG A 45 -0.78 -8.50 -18.01
CA ARG A 45 -1.91 -9.15 -18.67
C ARG A 45 -2.39 -10.36 -17.87
N THR A 46 -1.48 -11.21 -17.41
CA THR A 46 -1.80 -12.36 -16.55
C THR A 46 -2.42 -11.91 -15.24
N LEU A 47 -1.87 -10.85 -14.63
CA LEU A 47 -2.41 -10.28 -13.41
C LEU A 47 -3.86 -9.80 -13.60
N ASN A 48 -4.16 -9.12 -14.70
CA ASN A 48 -5.50 -8.67 -15.04
C ASN A 48 -6.46 -9.84 -15.28
N VAL A 49 -5.99 -10.93 -15.89
CA VAL A 49 -6.77 -12.17 -16.05
C VAL A 49 -7.12 -12.76 -14.67
N TRP A 50 -6.18 -12.77 -13.74
CA TRP A 50 -6.42 -13.21 -12.35
C TRP A 50 -7.48 -12.38 -11.67
N LYS A 51 -7.44 -11.05 -11.85
CA LYS A 51 -8.47 -10.15 -11.31
C LYS A 51 -9.88 -10.48 -11.82
N LEU A 52 -10.00 -10.93 -13.06
CA LEU A 52 -11.29 -11.31 -13.64
C LEU A 52 -11.76 -12.69 -13.19
N LYS A 53 -10.84 -13.65 -13.06
CA LYS A 53 -11.16 -15.05 -12.77
C LYS A 53 -11.25 -15.38 -11.27
N HIS A 54 -10.57 -14.61 -10.43
CA HIS A 54 -10.46 -14.89 -9.00
C HIS A 54 -10.99 -13.71 -8.17
N PRO A 55 -12.29 -13.70 -7.84
CA PRO A 55 -12.89 -12.60 -7.05
C PRO A 55 -12.22 -12.40 -5.69
N THR A 56 -11.76 -13.48 -5.05
CA THR A 56 -11.06 -13.42 -3.76
C THR A 56 -9.74 -12.64 -3.85
N PHE A 57 -9.04 -12.76 -4.97
CA PHE A 57 -7.83 -12.01 -5.25
C PHE A 57 -8.11 -10.50 -5.33
N VAL A 58 -9.15 -10.11 -6.05
CA VAL A 58 -9.59 -8.71 -6.18
C VAL A 58 -9.99 -8.13 -4.83
N HIS A 59 -10.75 -8.88 -4.03
CA HIS A 59 -11.14 -8.46 -2.68
C HIS A 59 -9.93 -8.25 -1.77
N ALA A 60 -8.99 -9.17 -1.79
CA ALA A 60 -7.75 -9.08 -1.02
C ALA A 60 -6.93 -7.85 -1.42
N LEU A 61 -6.82 -7.59 -2.72
CA LEU A 61 -6.09 -6.46 -3.26
C LEU A 61 -6.71 -5.13 -2.87
N LYS A 62 -8.04 -5.00 -2.99
CA LYS A 62 -8.79 -3.81 -2.58
C LYS A 62 -8.68 -3.56 -1.08
N ALA A 63 -8.79 -4.60 -0.26
CA ALA A 63 -8.67 -4.47 1.19
C ALA A 63 -7.32 -3.86 1.59
N GLY A 64 -6.22 -4.31 0.99
CA GLY A 64 -4.90 -3.75 1.25
C GLY A 64 -4.78 -2.30 0.76
N LYS A 65 -5.27 -2.00 -0.43
CA LYS A 65 -5.25 -0.64 -1.00
C LYS A 65 -6.09 0.34 -0.18
N GLU A 66 -7.26 -0.06 0.28
CA GLU A 66 -8.13 0.79 1.10
C GLU A 66 -7.45 1.24 2.39
N VAL A 67 -6.73 0.35 3.07
CA VAL A 67 -5.97 0.70 4.27
C VAL A 67 -4.88 1.71 3.94
N ALA A 68 -4.12 1.49 2.88
CA ALA A 68 -3.07 2.42 2.44
C ALA A 68 -3.65 3.78 2.05
N ASP A 69 -4.76 3.80 1.33
CA ASP A 69 -5.44 5.04 0.93
C ASP A 69 -5.99 5.80 2.14
N MET A 70 -6.49 5.10 3.15
CA MET A 70 -6.93 5.72 4.40
C MET A 70 -5.78 6.39 5.14
N GLU A 71 -4.61 5.77 5.20
CA GLU A 71 -3.43 6.36 5.83
C GLU A 71 -2.96 7.62 5.10
N VAL A 72 -2.93 7.59 3.77
CA VAL A 72 -2.59 8.76 2.95
C VAL A 72 -3.62 9.86 3.12
N THR A 73 -4.90 9.52 3.12
CA THR A 73 -6.00 10.47 3.33
C THR A 73 -5.91 11.12 4.70
N ALA A 74 -5.64 10.36 5.75
CA ALA A 74 -5.45 10.88 7.10
C ALA A 74 -4.25 11.84 7.16
N SER A 75 -3.15 11.50 6.51
CA SER A 75 -1.96 12.34 6.45
C SER A 75 -2.23 13.64 5.69
N LEU A 76 -2.96 13.58 4.58
CA LEU A 76 -3.38 14.75 3.81
C LEU A 76 -4.28 15.66 4.64
N TYR A 77 -5.21 15.10 5.39
CA TYR A 77 -6.09 15.86 6.28
C TYR A 77 -5.31 16.58 7.37
N GLN A 78 -4.36 15.91 8.00
CA GLN A 78 -3.48 16.54 9.01
C GLN A 78 -2.65 17.66 8.40
N ARG A 79 -2.10 17.47 7.22
CA ARG A 79 -1.34 18.48 6.51
C ARG A 79 -2.20 19.69 6.16
N ALA A 80 -3.43 19.47 5.70
CA ALA A 80 -4.37 20.53 5.35
C ALA A 80 -4.77 21.38 6.58
N LYS A 81 -4.98 20.74 7.73
CA LYS A 81 -5.32 21.43 9.00
C LYS A 81 -4.13 22.11 9.65
N GLY A 82 -2.93 21.67 9.34
CA GLY A 82 -1.75 21.98 10.15
C GLY A 82 -1.61 21.02 11.33
N TYR A 83 -0.40 20.77 11.74
CA TYR A 83 -0.07 19.87 12.83
C TYR A 83 1.19 20.33 13.55
N GLN A 84 1.42 19.74 14.72
CA GLN A 84 2.65 19.93 15.46
C GLN A 84 3.22 18.58 15.90
N HIS A 85 4.53 18.50 15.99
CA HIS A 85 5.22 17.33 16.54
C HIS A 85 6.47 17.76 17.31
N THR A 86 6.92 16.87 18.18
CA THR A 86 8.17 17.07 18.91
C THR A 86 9.34 16.64 18.04
N GLU A 87 10.32 17.52 17.90
CA GLU A 87 11.55 17.27 17.16
C GLU A 87 12.73 17.34 18.14
N THR A 88 13.59 16.32 18.11
CA THR A 88 14.80 16.31 18.93
C THR A 88 15.95 16.94 18.15
N LYS A 89 16.48 18.05 18.66
CA LYS A 89 17.67 18.68 18.08
C LYS A 89 18.92 18.20 18.83
N VAL A 90 19.95 17.89 18.07
CA VAL A 90 21.24 17.44 18.59
C VAL A 90 22.25 18.56 18.40
N PHE A 91 22.89 18.96 19.52
CA PHE A 91 23.94 19.99 19.53
C PHE A 91 25.25 19.39 20.02
N ASN A 92 26.34 19.79 19.39
CA ASN A 92 27.69 19.49 19.89
C ASN A 92 28.22 20.72 20.61
N ASN A 93 28.41 20.61 21.95
CA ASN A 93 28.97 21.65 22.78
C ASN A 93 30.29 21.14 23.39
N GLN A 94 31.43 21.61 22.87
CA GLN A 94 32.76 21.26 23.36
C GLN A 94 33.01 19.74 23.52
N GLY A 95 32.55 18.94 22.53
CA GLY A 95 32.70 17.49 22.58
C GLY A 95 31.57 16.73 23.26
N GLU A 96 30.64 17.41 23.95
CA GLU A 96 29.44 16.82 24.53
C GLU A 96 28.27 16.91 23.54
N ILE A 97 27.54 15.81 23.38
CA ILE A 97 26.30 15.77 22.58
C ILE A 97 25.15 16.12 23.49
N LEU A 98 24.53 17.27 23.23
CA LEU A 98 23.32 17.73 23.94
C LEU A 98 22.12 17.52 23.04
N THR A 99 21.05 16.98 23.64
CA THR A 99 19.76 16.82 22.94
C THR A 99 18.74 17.75 23.56
N HIS A 100 17.91 18.35 22.72
CA HIS A 100 16.84 19.23 23.16
C HIS A 100 15.57 18.97 22.34
N ASP A 101 14.46 18.76 23.02
CA ASP A 101 13.17 18.54 22.38
C ASP A 101 12.48 19.88 22.10
N VAL A 102 12.10 20.07 20.85
CA VAL A 102 11.44 21.29 20.38
C VAL A 102 10.11 20.90 19.73
N ILE A 103 9.06 21.65 20.04
CA ILE A 103 7.77 21.49 19.37
C ILE A 103 7.82 22.29 18.06
N ARG A 104 7.69 21.57 16.94
CA ARG A 104 7.64 22.17 15.63
C ARG A 104 6.20 22.22 15.14
N LYS A 105 5.74 23.42 14.78
CA LYS A 105 4.39 23.65 14.28
C LYS A 105 4.42 23.78 12.76
N TYR A 106 3.56 23.03 12.09
CA TYR A 106 3.34 23.16 10.65
C TYR A 106 1.97 23.80 10.43
N PRO A 107 1.91 24.98 9.80
CA PRO A 107 0.64 25.64 9.51
C PRO A 107 -0.15 24.86 8.45
N PRO A 108 -1.46 25.14 8.30
CA PRO A 108 -2.25 24.56 7.23
C PRO A 108 -1.59 24.77 5.85
N ASP A 109 -1.59 23.73 5.03
CA ASP A 109 -0.97 23.78 3.71
C ASP A 109 -2.03 24.04 2.64
N PRO A 110 -1.97 25.17 1.89
CA PRO A 110 -2.97 25.51 0.90
C PRO A 110 -3.12 24.48 -0.22
N ILE A 111 -2.03 23.86 -0.65
CA ILE A 111 -2.05 22.85 -1.71
C ILE A 111 -2.82 21.60 -1.25
N SER A 112 -2.57 21.15 -0.01
CA SER A 112 -3.29 20.02 0.58
C SER A 112 -4.79 20.30 0.74
N ILE A 113 -5.17 21.53 1.07
CA ILE A 113 -6.57 21.97 1.14
C ILE A 113 -7.24 21.88 -0.23
N GLN A 114 -6.55 22.30 -1.28
CA GLN A 114 -7.06 22.22 -2.65
C GLN A 114 -7.31 20.77 -3.08
N TYR A 115 -6.40 19.86 -2.75
CA TYR A 115 -6.58 18.43 -3.05
C TYR A 115 -7.75 17.80 -2.28
N TRP A 116 -8.03 18.30 -1.08
CA TRP A 116 -9.15 17.81 -0.28
C TRP A 116 -10.51 18.24 -0.86
N LEU A 117 -10.59 19.45 -1.39
CA LEU A 117 -11.81 20.00 -1.97
C LEU A 117 -12.07 19.46 -3.39
#